data_5a1a251c67db4bf1c4d26ef7a9538c07
#
_entry.id   5a1a251c67db4bf1c4d26ef7a9538c07
#
_cell.length_a   1.000
_cell.length_b   1.000
_cell.length_c   1.000
_cell.angle_alpha   90.00
_cell.angle_beta   90.00
_cell.angle_gamma   90.00
#
_symmetry.space_group_name_H-M   'P 1'
#
loop_
_entity.id
_entity.type
_entity.pdbx_description
1 polymer ?
#
loop_
_entity_poly.entity_id
_entity_poly.type
_entity_poly.pdbx_seq_one_letter_code
_entity_poly.pdbx_strand_id
1 'polypeptide(L)'
;WSSDVCSSDLVNIDLTAEELINRLKAGKIYRPEKIQLALNNFFKTENILQLRELALKEVAFRVEKKVENEIVTGEKGIRHEKFLACISSNERTPRHIIRKAARLASRYNTVFFALYVQTPAESTERIPLATQRHLLNHFKLVTELGGEVIQVSSSDIMGEIIKTCRQRGITTVCMGHPAFKMPGALFSLSKYRKFLHSLAEMDIDLIILA
;
A
#
# COMPACT_ATOMS: atom_id res chain seq x y z
N TRP A 1 23.17 15.14 22.39
CA TRP A 1 22.07 15.57 21.50
C TRP A 1 20.96 14.56 21.65
N SER A 2 20.06 14.85 22.61
CA SER A 2 18.80 14.14 22.76
C SER A 2 17.94 14.49 21.56
N SER A 3 17.58 13.51 20.76
CA SER A 3 16.59 13.65 19.70
C SER A 3 15.18 13.59 20.32
N ASP A 4 14.86 14.59 21.10
CA ASP A 4 13.47 14.91 21.37
C ASP A 4 12.88 15.42 20.06
N VAL A 5 12.34 14.49 19.29
CA VAL A 5 11.44 14.81 18.18
C VAL A 5 10.29 15.57 18.81
N CYS A 6 10.34 16.87 18.67
CA CYS A 6 9.29 17.77 19.09
C CYS A 6 7.98 17.24 18.49
N SER A 7 7.14 16.63 19.30
CA SER A 7 5.79 16.28 18.98
C SER A 7 5.02 17.59 18.81
N SER A 8 5.22 18.24 17.64
CA SER A 8 4.45 19.43 17.30
C SER A 8 3.02 19.00 17.08
N ASP A 9 2.14 19.42 17.96
CA ASP A 9 0.70 19.24 17.74
C ASP A 9 0.32 19.92 16.42
N LEU A 10 -0.25 19.13 15.51
CA LEU A 10 -0.77 19.66 14.27
C LEU A 10 -2.11 20.36 14.57
N VAL A 11 -2.09 21.69 14.55
CA VAL A 11 -3.31 22.49 14.68
C VAL A 11 -3.83 22.81 13.29
N ASN A 12 -4.99 22.26 12.95
CA ASN A 12 -5.68 22.60 11.70
C ASN A 12 -6.56 23.83 11.93
N ILE A 13 -6.21 24.94 11.28
CA ILE A 13 -7.01 26.17 11.26
C ILE A 13 -7.77 26.22 9.95
N ASP A 14 -9.10 26.15 10.01
CA ASP A 14 -9.95 26.20 8.81
C ASP A 14 -10.13 27.63 8.32
N LEU A 15 -9.27 28.03 7.37
CA LEU A 15 -9.37 29.27 6.63
C LEU A 15 -9.78 28.97 5.19
N THR A 16 -10.71 29.77 4.64
CA THR A 16 -11.04 29.66 3.21
C THR A 16 -9.87 30.13 2.35
N ALA A 17 -9.76 29.60 1.12
CA ALA A 17 -8.72 30.00 0.18
C ALA A 17 -8.76 31.52 -0.08
N GLU A 18 -9.97 32.10 -0.18
CA GLU A 18 -10.19 33.55 -0.39
C GLU A 18 -9.67 34.36 0.80
N GLU A 19 -9.97 33.95 2.02
CA GLU A 19 -9.51 34.63 3.23
C GLU A 19 -7.99 34.59 3.34
N LEU A 20 -7.36 33.47 3.03
CA LEU A 20 -5.91 33.32 3.03
C LEU A 20 -5.26 34.23 1.99
N ILE A 21 -5.81 34.32 0.77
CA ILE A 21 -5.34 35.20 -0.29
C ILE A 21 -5.53 36.67 0.11
N ASN A 22 -6.64 37.03 0.74
CA ASN A 22 -6.89 38.40 1.22
C ASN A 22 -5.91 38.80 2.32
N ARG A 23 -5.59 37.91 3.26
CA ARG A 23 -4.56 38.15 4.28
C ARG A 23 -3.16 38.30 3.66
N LEU A 24 -2.86 37.56 2.60
CA LEU A 24 -1.61 37.70 1.86
C LEU A 24 -1.53 39.06 1.18
N LYS A 25 -2.59 39.49 0.46
CA LYS A 25 -2.66 40.80 -0.18
C LYS A 25 -2.57 41.97 0.82
N ALA A 26 -3.11 41.78 2.01
CA ALA A 26 -3.02 42.74 3.11
C ALA A 26 -1.64 42.80 3.79
N GLY A 27 -0.64 42.03 3.31
CA GLY A 27 0.72 42.02 3.87
C GLY A 27 0.84 41.34 5.21
N LYS A 28 -0.18 40.55 5.64
CA LYS A 28 -0.18 39.87 6.96
C LYS A 28 0.63 38.58 6.98
N ILE A 29 1.04 38.04 5.81
CA ILE A 29 1.77 36.80 5.67
C ILE A 29 3.19 37.02 5.18
N TYR A 30 3.35 37.83 4.13
CA TYR A 30 4.65 38.18 3.55
C TYR A 30 4.83 39.72 3.43
N ARG A 31 6.10 40.13 3.34
CA ARG A 31 6.44 41.52 3.06
C ARG A 31 5.95 41.90 1.65
N PRO A 32 5.59 43.18 1.41
CA PRO A 32 4.98 43.63 0.15
C PRO A 32 5.72 43.19 -1.11
N GLU A 33 7.05 43.18 -1.08
CA GLU A 33 7.91 42.84 -2.23
C GLU A 33 7.74 41.35 -2.69
N LYS A 34 7.33 40.48 -1.79
CA LYS A 34 7.18 39.03 -2.06
C LYS A 34 5.74 38.62 -2.38
N ILE A 35 4.77 39.47 -2.15
CA ILE A 35 3.35 39.15 -2.30
C ILE A 35 3.01 38.74 -3.72
N GLN A 36 3.46 39.51 -4.71
CA GLN A 36 3.16 39.23 -6.12
C GLN A 36 3.75 37.90 -6.59
N LEU A 37 4.97 37.59 -6.16
CA LEU A 37 5.61 36.30 -6.46
C LEU A 37 4.87 35.15 -5.81
N ALA A 38 4.42 35.30 -4.57
CA ALA A 38 3.68 34.28 -3.84
C ALA A 38 2.30 34.01 -4.48
N LEU A 39 1.57 35.05 -4.89
CA LEU A 39 0.28 34.91 -5.59
C LEU A 39 0.41 34.21 -6.95
N ASN A 40 1.49 34.47 -7.67
CA ASN A 40 1.70 33.86 -8.99
C ASN A 40 2.12 32.39 -8.92
N ASN A 41 2.72 31.96 -7.81
CA ASN A 41 3.25 30.62 -7.66
C ASN A 41 2.38 29.75 -6.74
N PHE A 42 2.58 29.87 -5.44
CA PHE A 42 2.00 28.96 -4.46
C PHE A 42 0.54 29.28 -4.09
N PHE A 43 0.23 30.59 -3.89
CA PHE A 43 -1.09 31.03 -3.40
C PHE A 43 -2.13 31.15 -4.51
N LYS A 44 -2.24 30.09 -5.33
CA LYS A 44 -3.35 29.88 -6.25
C LYS A 44 -4.45 29.12 -5.53
N THR A 45 -5.70 29.45 -5.81
CA THR A 45 -6.88 28.81 -5.19
C THR A 45 -6.81 27.28 -5.28
N GLU A 46 -6.41 26.74 -6.44
CA GLU A 46 -6.26 25.29 -6.67
C GLU A 46 -5.22 24.67 -5.73
N ASN A 47 -4.05 25.30 -5.60
CA ASN A 47 -2.98 24.78 -4.73
C ASN A 47 -3.40 24.81 -3.25
N ILE A 48 -4.10 25.86 -2.82
CA ILE A 48 -4.60 26.00 -1.45
C ILE A 48 -5.65 24.92 -1.16
N LEU A 49 -6.56 24.63 -2.10
CA LEU A 49 -7.57 23.58 -1.97
C LEU A 49 -6.93 22.20 -1.89
N GLN A 50 -5.93 21.91 -2.73
CA GLN A 50 -5.17 20.66 -2.68
C GLN A 50 -4.43 20.50 -1.35
N LEU A 51 -3.79 21.55 -0.86
CA LEU A 51 -3.10 21.54 0.43
C LEU A 51 -4.07 21.30 1.59
N ARG A 52 -5.25 21.93 1.54
CA ARG A 52 -6.33 21.70 2.52
C ARG A 52 -6.80 20.24 2.52
N GLU A 53 -7.01 19.67 1.35
CA GLU A 53 -7.39 18.25 1.22
C GLU A 53 -6.32 17.34 1.83
N LEU A 54 -5.04 17.60 1.54
CA LEU A 54 -3.92 16.84 2.11
C LEU A 54 -3.83 16.99 3.63
N ALA A 55 -4.01 18.23 4.14
CA ALA A 55 -3.99 18.48 5.58
C ALA A 55 -5.15 17.76 6.31
N LEU A 56 -6.35 17.78 5.74
CA LEU A 56 -7.51 17.07 6.29
C LEU A 56 -7.30 15.54 6.28
N LYS A 57 -6.71 15.00 5.23
CA LYS A 57 -6.33 13.57 5.16
C LYS A 57 -5.32 13.20 6.24
N GLU A 58 -4.31 14.04 6.46
CA GLU A 58 -3.28 13.82 7.49
C GLU A 58 -3.88 13.87 8.92
N VAL A 59 -4.78 14.83 9.17
CA VAL A 59 -5.47 14.92 10.47
C VAL A 59 -6.35 13.70 10.69
N ALA A 60 -7.14 13.29 9.69
CA ALA A 60 -7.97 12.09 9.78
C ALA A 60 -7.11 10.84 10.09
N PHE A 61 -6.00 10.68 9.39
CA PHE A 61 -5.05 9.58 9.61
C PHE A 61 -4.48 9.56 11.04
N ARG A 62 -4.11 10.73 11.56
CA ARG A 62 -3.59 10.81 12.94
C ARG A 62 -4.64 10.50 13.98
N VAL A 63 -5.89 10.93 13.76
CA VAL A 63 -7.03 10.60 14.63
C VAL A 63 -7.31 9.10 14.60
N GLU A 64 -7.36 8.49 13.41
CA GLU A 64 -7.51 7.04 13.25
C GLU A 64 -6.42 6.28 13.99
N LYS A 65 -5.16 6.67 13.81
CA LYS A 65 -4.01 6.03 14.48
C LYS A 65 -4.03 6.21 16.00
N LYS A 66 -4.54 7.34 16.50
CA LYS A 66 -4.70 7.57 17.95
C LYS A 66 -5.80 6.69 18.51
N VAL A 67 -6.94 6.60 17.81
CA VAL A 67 -8.06 5.72 18.19
C VAL A 67 -7.63 4.25 18.16
N GLU A 68 -6.80 3.81 17.19
CA GLU A 68 -6.21 2.47 17.18
C GLU A 68 -5.42 2.15 18.44
N ASN A 69 -4.54 3.06 18.84
CA ASN A 69 -3.70 2.85 20.02
C ASN A 69 -4.52 2.85 21.34
N GLU A 70 -5.67 3.49 21.36
CA GLU A 70 -6.58 3.51 22.51
C GLU A 70 -7.55 2.31 22.54
N ILE A 71 -7.86 1.69 21.38
CA ILE A 71 -8.82 0.56 21.25
C ILE A 71 -8.12 -0.82 21.38
N VAL A 72 -6.81 -0.90 21.52
CA VAL A 72 -6.09 -2.18 21.75
C VAL A 72 -6.58 -2.96 22.99
N THR A 73 -7.49 -2.39 23.77
CA THR A 73 -8.11 -3.04 24.96
C THR A 73 -9.58 -3.49 24.77
N GLY A 74 -10.19 -3.38 23.59
CA GLY A 74 -11.61 -3.73 23.38
C GLY A 74 -11.87 -4.57 22.13
N GLU A 75 -12.60 -5.66 22.30
CA GLU A 75 -12.95 -6.74 21.33
C GLU A 75 -13.78 -6.32 20.10
N LYS A 76 -13.46 -5.31 19.37
CA LYS A 76 -13.93 -5.06 17.99
C LYS A 76 -13.17 -3.86 17.39
N GLY A 77 -11.87 -4.01 17.21
CA GLY A 77 -11.05 -3.03 16.48
C GLY A 77 -11.52 -2.88 15.02
N ILE A 78 -11.60 -1.65 14.56
CA ILE A 78 -11.78 -1.34 13.13
C ILE A 78 -10.68 -2.10 12.37
N ARG A 79 -11.09 -3.02 11.49
CA ARG A 79 -10.17 -3.87 10.74
C ARG A 79 -9.48 -3.00 9.69
N HIS A 80 -8.21 -2.66 9.92
CA HIS A 80 -7.44 -1.88 8.95
C HIS A 80 -7.16 -2.70 7.70
N GLU A 81 -7.46 -2.11 6.55
CA GLU A 81 -7.18 -2.71 5.27
C GLU A 81 -5.66 -2.90 5.08
N LYS A 82 -5.24 -4.13 4.79
CA LYS A 82 -3.86 -4.47 4.43
C LYS A 82 -3.84 -5.32 3.18
N PHE A 83 -2.97 -4.99 2.26
CA PHE A 83 -2.94 -5.56 0.93
C PHE A 83 -1.73 -6.45 0.73
N LEU A 84 -1.93 -7.63 0.14
CA LEU A 84 -0.89 -8.56 -0.26
C LEU A 84 -0.84 -8.69 -1.78
N ALA A 85 0.26 -8.32 -2.40
CA ALA A 85 0.55 -8.57 -3.80
C ALA A 85 1.29 -9.91 -3.94
N CYS A 86 0.66 -10.93 -4.51
CA CYS A 86 1.34 -12.18 -4.83
C CYS A 86 2.07 -12.02 -6.15
N ILE A 87 3.41 -12.04 -6.11
CA ILE A 87 4.25 -11.86 -7.29
C ILE A 87 4.94 -13.17 -7.67
N SER A 88 5.18 -13.34 -8.96
CA SER A 88 5.88 -14.50 -9.53
C SER A 88 7.09 -14.03 -10.34
N SER A 89 7.87 -14.97 -10.82
CA SER A 89 8.99 -14.73 -11.73
C SER A 89 8.57 -14.29 -13.15
N ASN A 90 7.27 -14.26 -13.47
CA ASN A 90 6.76 -13.78 -14.75
C ASN A 90 7.02 -12.27 -14.94
N GLU A 91 7.25 -11.84 -16.18
CA GLU A 91 7.66 -10.47 -16.49
C GLU A 91 6.52 -9.44 -16.38
N ARG A 92 5.33 -9.76 -16.89
CA ARG A 92 4.25 -8.76 -17.09
C ARG A 92 3.26 -8.65 -15.94
N THR A 93 2.69 -9.75 -15.54
CA THR A 93 1.62 -9.82 -14.53
C THR A 93 1.99 -9.20 -13.17
N PRO A 94 3.21 -9.43 -12.61
CA PRO A 94 3.55 -8.86 -11.31
C PRO A 94 3.52 -7.34 -11.24
N ARG A 95 3.87 -6.63 -12.30
CA ARG A 95 3.85 -5.16 -12.32
C ARG A 95 2.43 -4.60 -12.14
N HIS A 96 1.44 -5.23 -12.77
CA HIS A 96 0.04 -4.83 -12.62
C HIS A 96 -0.47 -5.10 -11.21
N ILE A 97 -0.10 -6.24 -10.64
CA ILE A 97 -0.46 -6.64 -9.28
C ILE A 97 0.13 -5.67 -8.25
N ILE A 98 1.45 -5.39 -8.34
CA ILE A 98 2.15 -4.46 -7.45
C ILE A 98 1.51 -3.07 -7.50
N ARG A 99 1.29 -2.52 -8.70
CA ARG A 99 0.67 -1.21 -8.87
C ARG A 99 -0.78 -1.16 -8.39
N LYS A 100 -1.53 -2.26 -8.51
CA LYS A 100 -2.89 -2.33 -7.97
C LYS A 100 -2.88 -2.31 -6.46
N ALA A 101 -2.06 -3.14 -5.82
CA ALA A 101 -1.91 -3.18 -4.37
C ALA A 101 -1.43 -1.83 -3.81
N ALA A 102 -0.42 -1.21 -4.44
CA ALA A 102 0.08 0.11 -4.05
C ALA A 102 -1.00 1.20 -4.14
N ARG A 103 -1.82 1.22 -5.21
CA ARG A 103 -2.93 2.19 -5.34
C ARG A 103 -4.01 1.97 -4.28
N LEU A 104 -4.31 0.72 -3.95
CA LEU A 104 -5.25 0.41 -2.87
C LEU A 104 -4.67 0.86 -1.53
N ALA A 105 -3.43 0.50 -1.21
CA ALA A 105 -2.77 0.93 0.01
C ALA A 105 -2.72 2.46 0.16
N SER A 106 -2.39 3.17 -0.92
CA SER A 106 -2.42 4.64 -0.94
C SER A 106 -3.83 5.20 -0.70
N ARG A 107 -4.87 4.58 -1.27
CA ARG A 107 -6.26 5.02 -1.09
C ARG A 107 -6.76 4.84 0.34
N TYR A 108 -6.37 3.73 0.97
CA TYR A 108 -6.73 3.40 2.37
C TYR A 108 -5.70 3.90 3.39
N ASN A 109 -4.69 4.64 2.92
CA ASN A 109 -3.60 5.18 3.73
C ASN A 109 -2.92 4.13 4.62
N THR A 110 -2.61 2.99 4.02
CA THR A 110 -2.03 1.83 4.69
C THR A 110 -0.80 1.32 3.93
N VAL A 111 -0.14 0.31 4.47
CA VAL A 111 0.98 -0.37 3.83
C VAL A 111 0.50 -1.56 2.99
N PHE A 112 1.29 -1.94 1.97
CA PHE A 112 1.09 -3.20 1.26
C PHE A 112 2.34 -4.06 1.34
N PHE A 113 2.13 -5.37 1.20
CA PHE A 113 3.18 -6.38 1.17
C PHE A 113 3.22 -7.03 -0.20
N ALA A 114 4.41 -7.43 -0.64
CA ALA A 114 4.58 -8.23 -1.84
C ALA A 114 5.22 -9.57 -1.47
N LEU A 115 4.49 -10.65 -1.66
CA LEU A 115 4.96 -12.00 -1.37
C LEU A 115 5.48 -12.67 -2.65
N TYR A 116 6.72 -13.09 -2.61
CA TYR A 116 7.32 -14.00 -3.57
C TYR A 116 7.61 -15.35 -2.90
N VAL A 117 6.98 -16.39 -3.39
CA VAL A 117 7.24 -17.77 -2.95
C VAL A 117 8.16 -18.44 -3.97
N GLN A 118 9.42 -18.57 -3.61
CA GLN A 118 10.42 -19.27 -4.42
C GLN A 118 10.18 -20.77 -4.35
N THR A 119 9.73 -21.35 -5.46
CA THR A 119 9.57 -22.80 -5.55
C THR A 119 10.92 -23.48 -5.85
N PRO A 120 11.05 -24.81 -5.60
CA PRO A 120 12.28 -25.54 -5.96
C PRO A 120 12.63 -25.50 -7.46
N ALA A 121 11.63 -25.26 -8.33
CA ALA A 121 11.83 -25.06 -9.76
C ALA A 121 12.37 -23.66 -10.09
N GLU A 122 12.20 -22.69 -9.20
CA GLU A 122 12.65 -21.30 -9.32
C GLU A 122 13.86 -21.00 -8.43
N SER A 123 14.65 -22.02 -8.08
CA SER A 123 15.92 -21.81 -7.37
C SER A 123 16.87 -20.93 -8.22
N THR A 124 17.69 -20.13 -7.59
CA THR A 124 18.58 -19.15 -8.24
C THR A 124 19.49 -19.80 -9.28
N GLU A 125 19.83 -21.09 -9.11
CA GLU A 125 20.65 -21.85 -10.04
C GLU A 125 19.88 -22.33 -11.28
N ARG A 126 18.56 -22.38 -11.23
CA ARG A 126 17.71 -22.94 -12.28
C ARG A 126 17.01 -21.91 -13.13
N ILE A 127 16.79 -20.72 -12.63
CA ILE A 127 16.13 -19.66 -13.41
C ILE A 127 17.13 -18.85 -14.21
N PRO A 128 16.80 -18.47 -15.48
CA PRO A 128 17.66 -17.65 -16.32
C PRO A 128 17.97 -16.29 -15.66
N LEU A 129 19.16 -15.74 -15.94
CA LEU A 129 19.56 -14.41 -15.43
C LEU A 129 18.57 -13.30 -15.78
N ALA A 130 17.93 -13.36 -16.96
CA ALA A 130 16.90 -12.41 -17.36
C ALA A 130 15.72 -12.44 -16.38
N THR A 131 15.24 -13.64 -16.00
CA THR A 131 14.16 -13.82 -15.03
C THR A 131 14.55 -13.32 -13.64
N GLN A 132 15.80 -13.54 -13.21
CA GLN A 132 16.31 -13.00 -11.94
C GLN A 132 16.29 -11.47 -11.95
N ARG A 133 16.72 -10.83 -13.06
CA ARG A 133 16.67 -9.37 -13.23
C ARG A 133 15.24 -8.83 -13.18
N HIS A 134 14.28 -9.52 -13.81
CA HIS A 134 12.86 -9.13 -13.73
C HIS A 134 12.34 -9.18 -12.30
N LEU A 135 12.69 -10.22 -11.55
CA LEU A 135 12.30 -10.36 -10.15
C LEU A 135 12.90 -9.24 -9.28
N LEU A 136 14.19 -8.94 -9.43
CA LEU A 136 14.83 -7.83 -8.74
C LEU A 136 14.18 -6.47 -9.07
N ASN A 137 13.81 -6.26 -10.34
CA ASN A 137 13.09 -5.06 -10.75
C ASN A 137 11.67 -4.98 -10.12
N HIS A 138 11.01 -6.13 -9.90
CA HIS A 138 9.74 -6.16 -9.18
C HIS A 138 9.92 -5.80 -7.70
N PHE A 139 10.95 -6.33 -7.04
CA PHE A 139 11.26 -5.98 -5.65
C PHE A 139 11.57 -4.49 -5.50
N LYS A 140 12.39 -3.95 -6.41
CA LYS A 140 12.69 -2.52 -6.45
C LYS A 140 11.41 -1.69 -6.61
N LEU A 141 10.53 -2.07 -7.54
CA LEU A 141 9.25 -1.38 -7.74
C LEU A 141 8.36 -1.42 -6.48
N VAL A 142 8.32 -2.53 -5.75
CA VAL A 142 7.59 -2.63 -4.47
C VAL A 142 8.12 -1.62 -3.46
N THR A 143 9.43 -1.55 -3.29
CA THR A 143 10.10 -0.62 -2.35
C THR A 143 9.88 0.84 -2.77
N GLU A 144 10.01 1.15 -4.07
CA GLU A 144 9.75 2.50 -4.61
C GLU A 144 8.31 2.97 -4.39
N LEU A 145 7.36 2.05 -4.36
CA LEU A 145 5.95 2.33 -4.08
C LEU A 145 5.57 2.25 -2.58
N GLY A 146 6.56 2.13 -1.69
CA GLY A 146 6.36 2.10 -0.25
C GLY A 146 5.86 0.77 0.32
N GLY A 147 6.02 -0.34 -0.42
CA GLY A 147 5.67 -1.68 0.03
C GLY A 147 6.83 -2.44 0.68
N GLU A 148 6.51 -3.49 1.43
CA GLU A 148 7.47 -4.43 2.03
C GLU A 148 7.54 -5.72 1.21
N VAL A 149 8.75 -6.18 0.87
CA VAL A 149 8.97 -7.45 0.16
C VAL A 149 9.11 -8.59 1.16
N ILE A 150 8.33 -9.65 0.97
CA ILE A 150 8.41 -10.90 1.72
C ILE A 150 8.84 -11.99 0.73
N GLN A 151 9.97 -12.63 1.00
CA GLN A 151 10.48 -13.74 0.21
C GLN A 151 10.52 -15.01 1.07
N VAL A 152 9.92 -16.09 0.57
CA VAL A 152 9.84 -17.39 1.25
C VAL A 152 10.16 -18.49 0.26
N SER A 153 10.86 -19.54 0.70
CA SER A 153 11.11 -20.74 -0.10
C SER A 153 10.14 -21.85 0.31
N SER A 154 9.28 -22.30 -0.60
CA SER A 154 8.30 -23.35 -0.34
C SER A 154 7.80 -24.00 -1.63
N SER A 155 7.39 -25.27 -1.55
CA SER A 155 6.68 -25.95 -2.63
C SER A 155 5.16 -25.71 -2.59
N ASP A 156 4.63 -25.16 -1.48
CA ASP A 156 3.20 -24.86 -1.30
C ASP A 156 2.93 -23.36 -1.30
N ILE A 157 2.77 -22.81 -2.48
CA ILE A 157 2.52 -21.37 -2.69
C ILE A 157 1.24 -20.93 -1.95
N MET A 158 0.16 -21.70 -2.06
CA MET A 158 -1.14 -21.33 -1.49
C MET A 158 -1.11 -21.35 0.04
N GLY A 159 -0.44 -22.35 0.62
CA GLY A 159 -0.23 -22.41 2.07
C GLY A 159 0.58 -21.23 2.60
N GLU A 160 1.64 -20.82 1.90
CA GLU A 160 2.44 -19.67 2.30
C GLU A 160 1.68 -18.32 2.16
N ILE A 161 0.79 -18.19 1.17
CA ILE A 161 -0.10 -17.02 1.07
C ILE A 161 -1.01 -16.96 2.31
N ILE A 162 -1.70 -18.05 2.65
CA ILE A 162 -2.59 -18.13 3.83
C ILE A 162 -1.83 -17.81 5.12
N LYS A 163 -0.65 -18.39 5.29
CA LYS A 163 0.20 -18.17 6.45
C LYS A 163 0.61 -16.69 6.56
N THR A 164 1.03 -16.09 5.46
CA THR A 164 1.39 -14.66 5.40
C THR A 164 0.18 -13.78 5.74
N CYS A 165 -1.00 -14.12 5.22
CA CYS A 165 -2.23 -13.40 5.53
C CYS A 165 -2.53 -13.38 7.04
N ARG A 166 -2.40 -14.53 7.71
CA ARG A 166 -2.58 -14.63 9.16
C ARG A 166 -1.54 -13.84 9.95
N GLN A 167 -0.27 -13.97 9.56
CA GLN A 167 0.84 -13.32 10.28
C GLN A 167 0.84 -11.80 10.18
N ARG A 168 0.42 -11.26 9.04
CA ARG A 168 0.45 -9.82 8.75
C ARG A 168 -0.92 -9.15 8.89
N GLY A 169 -1.98 -9.92 9.14
CA GLY A 169 -3.35 -9.40 9.23
C GLY A 169 -3.83 -8.83 7.89
N ILE A 170 -3.55 -9.55 6.78
CA ILE A 170 -3.95 -9.14 5.44
C ILE A 170 -5.47 -9.27 5.30
N THR A 171 -6.10 -8.25 4.70
CA THR A 171 -7.53 -8.24 4.40
C THR A 171 -7.84 -8.45 2.93
N THR A 172 -6.88 -8.14 2.04
CA THR A 172 -7.08 -8.27 0.59
C THR A 172 -5.84 -8.85 -0.08
N VAL A 173 -6.02 -9.94 -0.84
CA VAL A 173 -4.98 -10.56 -1.65
C VAL A 173 -5.15 -10.16 -3.12
N CYS A 174 -4.10 -9.62 -3.73
CA CYS A 174 -4.02 -9.33 -5.16
C CYS A 174 -3.12 -10.37 -5.84
N MET A 175 -3.63 -11.13 -6.78
CA MET A 175 -2.85 -12.15 -7.51
C MET A 175 -3.18 -12.17 -9.00
N GLY A 176 -2.29 -12.77 -9.78
CA GLY A 176 -2.55 -13.06 -11.19
C GLY A 176 -3.48 -14.24 -11.37
N HIS A 177 -4.02 -14.40 -12.58
CA HIS A 177 -4.84 -15.54 -12.93
C HIS A 177 -4.05 -16.85 -12.73
N PRO A 178 -4.57 -17.82 -11.96
CA PRO A 178 -3.90 -19.11 -11.78
C PRO A 178 -3.84 -19.89 -13.07
N ALA A 179 -2.63 -20.27 -13.51
CA ALA A 179 -2.44 -21.08 -14.70
C ALA A 179 -2.54 -22.57 -14.32
N PHE A 180 -3.63 -23.20 -14.66
CA PHE A 180 -3.79 -24.65 -14.50
C PHE A 180 -3.21 -25.37 -15.72
N LYS A 181 -2.03 -25.97 -15.57
CA LYS A 181 -1.40 -26.77 -16.63
C LYS A 181 -1.97 -28.19 -16.66
N MET A 182 -2.36 -28.68 -17.82
CA MET A 182 -2.62 -30.09 -18.06
C MET A 182 -1.30 -30.89 -18.13
N PRO A 183 -1.13 -32.15 -17.64
CA PRO A 183 -2.05 -32.94 -16.84
C PRO A 183 -1.94 -32.63 -15.35
N GLY A 184 -3.00 -32.77 -14.59
CA GLY A 184 -3.05 -32.47 -13.16
C GLY A 184 -4.02 -31.33 -12.79
N ALA A 185 -4.79 -30.83 -13.76
CA ALA A 185 -5.74 -29.73 -13.57
C ALA A 185 -6.75 -30.01 -12.43
N LEU A 186 -7.25 -31.23 -12.29
CA LEU A 186 -8.19 -31.63 -11.25
C LEU A 186 -7.59 -31.50 -9.84
N PHE A 187 -6.34 -31.92 -9.65
CA PHE A 187 -5.64 -31.81 -8.36
C PHE A 187 -5.33 -30.34 -8.03
N SER A 188 -4.95 -29.57 -9.05
CA SER A 188 -4.72 -28.14 -8.94
C SER A 188 -6.00 -27.38 -8.59
N LEU A 189 -7.14 -27.76 -9.20
CA LEU A 189 -8.46 -27.17 -8.90
C LEU A 189 -8.90 -27.49 -7.47
N SER A 190 -8.65 -28.70 -6.96
CA SER A 190 -8.97 -29.05 -5.57
C SER A 190 -8.17 -28.21 -4.58
N LYS A 191 -6.87 -28.03 -4.81
CA LYS A 191 -6.03 -27.15 -3.98
C LYS A 191 -6.51 -25.68 -4.05
N TYR A 192 -6.84 -25.20 -5.24
CA TYR A 192 -7.33 -23.84 -5.42
C TYR A 192 -8.68 -23.62 -4.72
N ARG A 193 -9.58 -24.59 -4.80
CA ARG A 193 -10.86 -24.54 -4.06
C ARG A 193 -10.65 -24.49 -2.54
N LYS A 194 -9.72 -25.28 -2.00
CA LYS A 194 -9.36 -25.21 -0.57
C LYS A 194 -8.78 -23.84 -0.20
N PHE A 195 -7.93 -23.28 -1.05
CA PHE A 195 -7.37 -21.96 -0.87
C PHE A 195 -8.46 -20.88 -0.80
N LEU A 196 -9.41 -20.87 -1.76
CA LEU A 196 -10.54 -19.96 -1.75
C LEU A 196 -11.39 -20.08 -0.48
N HIS A 197 -11.64 -21.31 -0.04
CA HIS A 197 -12.39 -21.57 1.20
C HIS A 197 -11.66 -21.01 2.42
N SER A 198 -10.34 -21.22 2.51
CA SER A 198 -9.53 -20.67 3.60
C SER A 198 -9.50 -19.13 3.61
N LEU A 199 -9.49 -18.48 2.45
CA LEU A 199 -9.60 -17.01 2.38
C LEU A 199 -10.98 -16.54 2.87
N ALA A 200 -12.05 -17.23 2.45
CA ALA A 200 -13.42 -16.90 2.87
C ALA A 200 -13.63 -17.09 4.38
N GLU A 201 -13.08 -18.16 4.99
CA GLU A 201 -13.13 -18.37 6.44
C GLU A 201 -12.39 -17.29 7.24
N MET A 202 -11.39 -16.65 6.63
CA MET A 202 -10.61 -15.57 7.22
C MET A 202 -11.16 -14.18 6.89
N ASP A 203 -12.26 -14.10 6.14
CA ASP A 203 -12.84 -12.85 5.65
C ASP A 203 -11.81 -12.00 4.88
N ILE A 204 -11.12 -12.65 3.92
CA ILE A 204 -10.09 -12.03 3.08
C ILE A 204 -10.60 -11.93 1.65
N ASP A 205 -10.59 -10.70 1.11
CA ASP A 205 -10.93 -10.43 -0.27
C ASP A 205 -9.85 -10.94 -1.24
N LEU A 206 -10.29 -11.43 -2.41
CA LEU A 206 -9.38 -11.85 -3.47
C LEU A 206 -9.61 -11.05 -4.75
N ILE A 207 -8.57 -10.36 -5.20
CA ILE A 207 -8.55 -9.64 -6.49
C ILE A 207 -7.66 -10.41 -7.47
N ILE A 208 -8.28 -10.91 -8.54
CA ILE A 208 -7.57 -11.58 -9.63
C ILE A 208 -7.35 -10.60 -10.76
N LEU A 209 -6.11 -10.45 -11.19
CA LEU A 209 -5.69 -9.56 -12.28
C LEU A 209 -5.22 -10.38 -13.48
N ALA A 210 -5.70 -10.02 -14.66
CA ALA A 210 -5.31 -10.63 -15.91
C ALA A 210 -4.06 -9.97 -16.51
#